data_3361edc3ab656b2f86ff3bd006c221f1
#
_entry.id   3361edc3ab656b2f86ff3bd006c221f1
#
_cell.length_a   1.000
_cell.length_b   1.000
_cell.length_c   1.000
_cell.angle_alpha   90.00
_cell.angle_beta   90.00
_cell.angle_gamma   90.00
#
_symmetry.space_group_name_H-M   'P 1'
#
loop_
_entity.id
_entity.type
_entity.pdbx_description
1 polymer ?
#
loop_
_entity_poly.entity_id
_entity_poly.type
_entity_poly.pdbx_seq_one_letter_code
_entity_poly.pdbx_strand_id
1 'polypeptide(L)'
;MTSRLRGLGIVLGLIGIAFIAAGGFSFFKVQEGTASLQAFSAAQGVELAYNDDGQLVDRGETEGAQNIMALLTDDWNYPVATAELDPNDPVVNTASEYMFQMATVAYHTLNSTQTIVLEEDVEYNGEQFPAGEYEFAVDGRYWNDFDREHPIEGPARAQAWTGVAHALIAELGVGTVTASALQLGLGLAALFAGVGATFLLTGAGLVWATRPEKAAVPVLQSADVTA
;
A
#
# COMPACT_ATOMS: atom_id res chain seq x y z
N MET A 1 11.80 47.27 15.34
CA MET A 1 11.17 46.38 14.32
C MET A 1 12.10 45.25 13.92
N THR A 2 13.35 45.48 13.62
CA THR A 2 14.37 44.53 13.20
C THR A 2 14.63 43.39 14.22
N SER A 3 14.65 43.67 15.55
CA SER A 3 14.88 42.65 16.58
C SER A 3 13.74 41.61 16.65
N ARG A 4 12.50 42.05 16.42
CA ARG A 4 11.32 41.14 16.39
C ARG A 4 11.34 40.23 15.18
N LEU A 5 11.70 40.77 14.00
CA LEU A 5 11.84 39.96 12.78
C LEU A 5 12.99 38.96 12.88
N ARG A 6 14.12 39.35 13.49
CA ARG A 6 15.22 38.43 13.77
C ARG A 6 14.83 37.31 14.73
N GLY A 7 14.08 37.65 15.82
CA GLY A 7 13.55 36.68 16.75
C GLY A 7 12.60 35.68 16.06
N LEU A 8 11.69 36.19 15.19
CA LEU A 8 10.81 35.35 14.39
C LEU A 8 11.61 34.42 13.47
N GLY A 9 12.64 34.94 12.79
CA GLY A 9 13.51 34.13 11.92
C GLY A 9 14.20 33.00 12.66
N ILE A 10 14.66 33.22 13.90
CA ILE A 10 15.28 32.19 14.73
C ILE A 10 14.23 31.11 15.10
N VAL A 11 13.03 31.52 15.52
CA VAL A 11 11.96 30.58 15.88
C VAL A 11 11.56 29.72 14.68
N LEU A 12 11.36 30.32 13.50
CA LEU A 12 11.08 29.57 12.27
C LEU A 12 12.22 28.61 11.91
N GLY A 13 13.47 29.03 12.05
CA GLY A 13 14.61 28.16 11.83
C GLY A 13 14.64 26.94 12.75
N LEU A 14 14.34 27.12 14.04
CA LEU A 14 14.25 26.00 15.01
C LEU A 14 13.11 25.06 14.68
N ILE A 15 11.94 25.59 14.31
CA ILE A 15 10.79 24.77 13.85
C ILE A 15 11.19 24.01 12.59
N GLY A 16 11.85 24.66 11.63
CA GLY A 16 12.34 24.02 10.41
C GLY A 16 13.27 22.83 10.69
N ILE A 17 14.23 23.00 11.61
CA ILE A 17 15.11 21.91 12.04
C ILE A 17 14.32 20.76 12.67
N ALA A 18 13.32 21.04 13.51
CA ALA A 18 12.49 20.01 14.16
C ALA A 18 11.70 19.22 13.09
N PHE A 19 11.13 19.89 12.08
CA PHE A 19 10.43 19.20 10.97
C PHE A 19 11.38 18.35 10.12
N ILE A 20 12.59 18.85 9.80
CA ILE A 20 13.60 18.06 9.07
C ILE A 20 14.00 16.82 9.87
N ALA A 21 14.20 16.96 11.19
CA ALA A 21 14.52 15.83 12.05
C ALA A 21 13.38 14.79 12.09
N ALA A 22 12.12 15.25 12.19
CA ALA A 22 10.95 14.37 12.14
C ALA A 22 10.83 13.66 10.78
N GLY A 23 11.06 14.37 9.67
CA GLY A 23 11.08 13.80 8.33
C GLY A 23 12.16 12.74 8.17
N GLY A 24 13.38 13.03 8.64
CA GLY A 24 14.48 12.07 8.64
C GLY A 24 14.18 10.83 9.47
N PHE A 25 13.67 10.99 10.68
CA PHE A 25 13.26 9.86 11.52
C PHE A 25 12.19 8.99 10.82
N SER A 26 11.14 9.62 10.26
CA SER A 26 10.08 8.90 9.53
C SER A 26 10.65 8.16 8.33
N PHE A 27 11.55 8.78 7.56
CA PHE A 27 12.21 8.15 6.42
C PHE A 27 12.97 6.88 6.84
N PHE A 28 13.78 6.94 7.89
CA PHE A 28 14.52 5.77 8.38
C PHE A 28 13.58 4.65 8.84
N LYS A 29 12.48 5.00 9.53
CA LYS A 29 11.49 3.99 9.95
C LYS A 29 10.77 3.33 8.78
N VAL A 30 10.45 4.09 7.74
CA VAL A 30 9.91 3.54 6.50
C VAL A 30 10.91 2.59 5.83
N GLN A 31 12.18 2.96 5.75
CA GLN A 31 13.21 2.09 5.16
C GLN A 31 13.37 0.77 5.93
N GLU A 32 13.38 0.81 7.27
CA GLU A 32 13.39 -0.40 8.11
C GLU A 32 12.17 -1.29 7.81
N GLY A 33 10.96 -0.70 7.76
CA GLY A 33 9.73 -1.42 7.48
C GLY A 33 9.71 -2.02 6.07
N THR A 34 10.14 -1.26 5.08
CA THR A 34 10.24 -1.73 3.68
C THR A 34 11.22 -2.89 3.55
N ALA A 35 12.42 -2.76 4.15
CA ALA A 35 13.41 -3.84 4.12
C ALA A 35 12.88 -5.12 4.79
N SER A 36 12.14 -5.00 5.90
CA SER A 36 11.53 -6.14 6.59
C SER A 36 10.44 -6.79 5.74
N LEU A 37 9.57 -6.00 5.10
CA LEU A 37 8.52 -6.51 4.21
C LEU A 37 9.13 -7.24 3.01
N GLN A 38 10.11 -6.65 2.35
CA GLN A 38 10.81 -7.26 1.22
C GLN A 38 11.53 -8.57 1.59
N ALA A 39 12.20 -8.60 2.76
CA ALA A 39 12.84 -9.80 3.24
C ALA A 39 11.84 -10.92 3.53
N PHE A 40 10.67 -10.59 4.10
CA PHE A 40 9.59 -11.53 4.32
C PHE A 40 9.02 -12.03 3.00
N SER A 41 8.69 -11.14 2.05
CA SER A 41 8.16 -11.48 0.73
C SER A 41 9.11 -12.39 -0.05
N ALA A 42 10.41 -12.07 -0.05
CA ALA A 42 11.42 -12.91 -0.66
C ALA A 42 11.51 -14.31 -0.03
N ALA A 43 11.33 -14.41 1.30
CA ALA A 43 11.32 -15.68 2.02
C ALA A 43 10.05 -16.50 1.71
N GLN A 44 8.90 -15.84 1.49
CA GLN A 44 7.68 -16.51 1.04
C GLN A 44 7.79 -17.01 -0.40
N GLY A 45 8.52 -16.31 -1.27
CA GLY A 45 8.74 -16.70 -2.65
C GLY A 45 7.46 -16.75 -3.49
N VAL A 46 6.45 -15.93 -3.14
CA VAL A 46 5.24 -15.81 -3.95
C VAL A 46 5.50 -14.81 -5.06
N GLU A 47 5.27 -15.23 -6.29
CA GLU A 47 5.51 -14.44 -7.50
C GLU A 47 4.24 -14.36 -8.35
N LEU A 48 4.03 -13.21 -8.99
CA LEU A 48 3.05 -13.08 -10.06
C LEU A 48 3.59 -13.75 -11.32
N ALA A 49 2.70 -14.39 -12.07
CA ALA A 49 3.10 -15.06 -13.31
C ALA A 49 2.96 -14.09 -14.50
N TYR A 50 4.00 -14.09 -15.35
CA TYR A 50 4.03 -13.31 -16.59
C TYR A 50 4.38 -14.24 -17.76
N ASN A 51 3.87 -13.93 -18.96
CA ASN A 51 4.29 -14.58 -20.20
C ASN A 51 5.57 -13.92 -20.77
N ASP A 52 6.05 -14.46 -21.89
CA ASP A 52 7.26 -13.96 -22.58
C ASP A 52 7.11 -12.50 -23.09
N ASP A 53 5.88 -12.03 -23.27
CA ASP A 53 5.57 -10.65 -23.66
C ASP A 53 5.46 -9.71 -22.45
N GLY A 54 5.69 -10.18 -21.22
CA GLY A 54 5.59 -9.43 -19.96
C GLY A 54 4.15 -9.13 -19.52
N GLN A 55 3.17 -9.87 -20.03
CA GLN A 55 1.78 -9.74 -19.63
C GLN A 55 1.47 -10.68 -18.47
N LEU A 56 0.68 -10.20 -17.50
CA LEU A 56 0.16 -11.05 -16.42
C LEU A 56 -0.63 -12.23 -16.99
N VAL A 57 -0.42 -13.39 -16.40
CA VAL A 57 -1.15 -14.61 -16.73
C VAL A 57 -1.66 -15.28 -15.46
N ASP A 58 -2.79 -15.96 -15.56
CA ASP A 58 -3.27 -16.91 -14.57
C ASP A 58 -3.31 -18.29 -15.19
N ARG A 59 -2.60 -19.25 -14.57
CA ARG A 59 -2.45 -20.63 -15.10
C ARG A 59 -1.99 -20.67 -16.57
N GLY A 60 -1.19 -19.69 -16.97
CA GLY A 60 -0.63 -19.57 -18.33
C GLY A 60 -1.51 -18.78 -19.31
N GLU A 61 -2.71 -18.35 -18.92
CA GLU A 61 -3.65 -17.65 -19.77
C GLU A 61 -3.79 -16.17 -19.39
N THR A 62 -3.72 -15.28 -20.39
CA THR A 62 -3.92 -13.83 -20.18
C THR A 62 -5.36 -13.50 -19.85
N GLU A 63 -6.33 -14.23 -20.37
CA GLU A 63 -7.75 -14.04 -20.09
C GLU A 63 -8.05 -14.23 -18.59
N GLY A 64 -7.47 -15.26 -17.96
CA GLY A 64 -7.61 -15.48 -16.51
C GLY A 64 -7.12 -14.28 -15.71
N ALA A 65 -5.93 -13.76 -16.04
CA ALA A 65 -5.39 -12.58 -15.37
C ALA A 65 -6.23 -11.31 -15.63
N GLN A 66 -6.80 -11.15 -16.82
CA GLN A 66 -7.72 -10.05 -17.13
C GLN A 66 -9.00 -10.11 -16.30
N ASN A 67 -9.57 -11.30 -16.12
CA ASN A 67 -10.76 -11.49 -15.30
C ASN A 67 -10.46 -11.23 -13.81
N ILE A 68 -9.29 -11.64 -13.32
CA ILE A 68 -8.82 -11.31 -11.96
C ILE A 68 -8.64 -9.80 -11.81
N MET A 69 -8.06 -9.13 -12.81
CA MET A 69 -7.91 -7.68 -12.81
C MET A 69 -9.26 -6.97 -12.81
N ALA A 70 -10.25 -7.44 -13.59
CA ALA A 70 -11.61 -6.90 -13.60
C ALA A 70 -12.30 -7.07 -12.23
N LEU A 71 -12.18 -8.24 -11.59
CA LEU A 71 -12.65 -8.42 -10.21
C LEU A 71 -12.04 -7.36 -9.26
N LEU A 72 -10.74 -7.09 -9.41
CA LEU A 72 -10.02 -6.14 -8.56
C LEU A 72 -10.43 -4.69 -8.84
N THR A 73 -10.53 -4.29 -10.10
CA THR A 73 -10.75 -2.88 -10.49
C THR A 73 -12.22 -2.52 -10.58
N ASP A 74 -13.06 -3.40 -11.13
CA ASP A 74 -14.45 -3.10 -11.45
C ASP A 74 -15.39 -3.48 -10.30
N ASP A 75 -15.18 -4.65 -9.68
CA ASP A 75 -16.04 -5.11 -8.59
C ASP A 75 -15.57 -4.57 -7.23
N TRP A 76 -14.26 -4.60 -6.96
CA TRP A 76 -13.70 -4.12 -5.68
C TRP A 76 -13.29 -2.65 -5.71
N ASN A 77 -13.31 -2.00 -6.87
CA ASN A 77 -12.93 -0.61 -7.08
C ASN A 77 -11.53 -0.27 -6.51
N TYR A 78 -10.59 -1.21 -6.58
CA TYR A 78 -9.23 -0.99 -6.09
C TYR A 78 -8.39 -0.22 -7.13
N PRO A 79 -7.75 0.89 -6.75
CA PRO A 79 -6.92 1.68 -7.66
C PRO A 79 -5.55 1.01 -7.86
N VAL A 80 -5.43 0.14 -8.84
CA VAL A 80 -4.18 -0.56 -9.15
C VAL A 80 -3.14 0.43 -9.66
N ALA A 81 -1.98 0.46 -9.03
CA ALA A 81 -0.80 1.15 -9.53
C ALA A 81 -0.07 0.22 -10.51
N THR A 82 -0.31 0.36 -11.82
CA THR A 82 0.25 -0.53 -12.84
C THR A 82 1.77 -0.55 -12.87
N ALA A 83 2.43 0.52 -12.40
CA ALA A 83 3.89 0.56 -12.27
C ALA A 83 4.44 -0.39 -11.17
N GLU A 84 3.57 -0.91 -10.29
CA GLU A 84 3.93 -1.92 -9.30
C GLU A 84 3.86 -3.34 -9.87
N LEU A 85 3.23 -3.55 -11.03
CA LEU A 85 3.12 -4.85 -11.69
C LEU A 85 4.25 -4.98 -12.73
N ASP A 86 5.47 -5.22 -12.24
CA ASP A 86 6.68 -5.27 -13.09
C ASP A 86 7.10 -6.73 -13.35
N PRO A 87 7.10 -7.19 -14.62
CA PRO A 87 7.56 -8.55 -14.94
C PRO A 87 9.04 -8.79 -14.60
N ASN A 88 9.86 -7.74 -14.39
CA ASN A 88 11.25 -7.88 -13.95
C ASN A 88 11.42 -8.03 -12.44
N ASP A 89 10.38 -7.70 -11.66
CA ASP A 89 10.29 -7.93 -10.21
C ASP A 89 8.94 -8.59 -9.90
N PRO A 90 8.79 -9.90 -10.17
CA PRO A 90 7.51 -10.59 -10.02
C PRO A 90 7.15 -10.91 -8.56
N VAL A 91 8.08 -10.71 -7.61
CA VAL A 91 7.85 -11.04 -6.19
C VAL A 91 6.77 -10.17 -5.60
N VAL A 92 5.76 -10.78 -4.99
CA VAL A 92 4.64 -10.07 -4.36
C VAL A 92 5.13 -9.31 -3.13
N ASN A 93 5.41 -8.02 -3.29
CA ASN A 93 5.97 -7.16 -2.25
C ASN A 93 5.42 -5.72 -2.25
N THR A 94 4.61 -5.35 -3.24
CA THR A 94 3.92 -4.05 -3.35
C THR A 94 2.43 -4.15 -3.05
N ALA A 95 1.76 -3.01 -2.85
CA ALA A 95 0.34 -3.00 -2.53
C ALA A 95 -0.54 -3.58 -3.64
N SER A 96 -0.24 -3.24 -4.91
CA SER A 96 -1.01 -3.74 -6.06
C SER A 96 -0.78 -5.22 -6.33
N GLU A 97 0.43 -5.72 -6.11
CA GLU A 97 0.75 -7.15 -6.23
C GLU A 97 0.04 -7.98 -5.16
N TYR A 98 0.07 -7.55 -3.89
CA TYR A 98 -0.69 -8.20 -2.84
C TYR A 98 -2.18 -8.24 -3.14
N MET A 99 -2.75 -7.12 -3.66
CA MET A 99 -4.16 -7.07 -4.02
C MET A 99 -4.49 -7.94 -5.22
N PHE A 100 -3.62 -7.98 -6.24
CA PHE A 100 -3.80 -8.87 -7.38
C PHE A 100 -3.77 -10.34 -6.95
N GLN A 101 -2.80 -10.73 -6.11
CA GLN A 101 -2.72 -12.08 -5.58
C GLN A 101 -3.92 -12.44 -4.70
N MET A 102 -4.44 -11.48 -3.91
CA MET A 102 -5.66 -11.66 -3.13
C MET A 102 -6.87 -11.87 -4.05
N ALA A 103 -6.97 -11.07 -5.12
CA ALA A 103 -8.02 -11.22 -6.12
C ALA A 103 -7.92 -12.57 -6.85
N THR A 104 -6.71 -13.07 -7.10
CA THR A 104 -6.48 -14.41 -7.67
C THR A 104 -7.08 -15.51 -6.77
N VAL A 105 -6.80 -15.48 -5.47
CA VAL A 105 -7.36 -16.46 -4.51
C VAL A 105 -8.89 -16.38 -4.49
N ALA A 106 -9.43 -15.16 -4.42
CA ALA A 106 -10.88 -14.95 -4.42
C ALA A 106 -11.52 -15.38 -5.75
N TYR A 107 -10.94 -15.02 -6.89
CA TYR A 107 -11.43 -15.38 -8.23
C TYR A 107 -11.57 -16.89 -8.39
N HIS A 108 -10.53 -17.64 -8.01
CA HIS A 108 -10.58 -19.11 -8.08
C HIS A 108 -11.62 -19.70 -7.13
N THR A 109 -11.83 -19.10 -5.97
CA THR A 109 -12.89 -19.51 -5.04
C THR A 109 -14.28 -19.24 -5.63
N LEU A 110 -14.50 -18.02 -6.13
CA LEU A 110 -15.78 -17.57 -6.70
C LEU A 110 -16.20 -18.36 -7.96
N ASN A 111 -15.24 -18.83 -8.73
CA ASN A 111 -15.46 -19.57 -9.99
C ASN A 111 -15.24 -21.09 -9.82
N SER A 112 -15.18 -21.59 -8.60
CA SER A 112 -14.98 -23.02 -8.33
C SER A 112 -16.30 -23.81 -8.40
N THR A 113 -16.18 -25.11 -8.70
CA THR A 113 -17.26 -26.08 -8.53
C THR A 113 -16.87 -27.03 -7.40
N GLN A 114 -17.82 -27.33 -6.52
CA GLN A 114 -17.62 -28.21 -5.37
C GLN A 114 -18.44 -29.50 -5.58
N THR A 115 -17.84 -30.62 -5.21
CA THR A 115 -18.54 -31.90 -5.23
C THR A 115 -19.00 -32.23 -3.80
N ILE A 116 -20.30 -32.35 -3.60
CA ILE A 116 -20.93 -32.64 -2.32
C ILE A 116 -21.52 -34.05 -2.38
N VAL A 117 -21.19 -34.89 -1.39
CA VAL A 117 -21.70 -36.23 -1.27
C VAL A 117 -22.68 -36.28 -0.07
N LEU A 118 -23.92 -36.60 -0.33
CA LEU A 118 -24.90 -36.95 0.71
C LEU A 118 -24.87 -38.46 0.94
N GLU A 119 -24.57 -38.86 2.18
CA GLU A 119 -24.50 -40.29 2.54
C GLU A 119 -25.89 -40.91 2.69
N GLU A 120 -26.90 -40.08 2.98
CA GLU A 120 -28.31 -40.49 3.19
C GLU A 120 -29.25 -39.46 2.56
N ASP A 121 -30.52 -39.85 2.37
CA ASP A 121 -31.58 -38.95 1.89
C ASP A 121 -31.83 -37.85 2.94
N VAL A 122 -31.85 -36.59 2.52
CA VAL A 122 -32.09 -35.43 3.38
C VAL A 122 -33.33 -34.69 2.91
N GLU A 123 -34.23 -34.32 3.81
CA GLU A 123 -35.35 -33.42 3.56
C GLU A 123 -34.98 -32.02 4.07
N TYR A 124 -35.13 -31.03 3.19
CA TYR A 124 -34.92 -29.63 3.53
C TYR A 124 -36.00 -28.73 2.93
N ASN A 125 -36.71 -27.98 3.76
CA ASN A 125 -37.82 -27.10 3.36
C ASN A 125 -38.92 -27.79 2.52
N GLY A 126 -39.15 -29.09 2.72
CA GLY A 126 -40.15 -29.86 1.98
C GLY A 126 -39.64 -30.41 0.63
N GLU A 127 -38.39 -30.21 0.29
CA GLU A 127 -37.70 -30.80 -0.84
C GLU A 127 -36.84 -31.98 -0.39
N GLN A 128 -36.85 -33.08 -1.17
CA GLN A 128 -36.05 -34.27 -0.91
C GLN A 128 -34.74 -34.22 -1.71
N PHE A 129 -33.64 -34.39 -1.03
CA PHE A 129 -32.31 -34.54 -1.60
C PHE A 129 -31.85 -36.00 -1.37
N PRO A 130 -31.95 -36.89 -2.37
CA PRO A 130 -31.50 -38.26 -2.25
C PRO A 130 -30.01 -38.38 -1.96
N ALA A 131 -29.59 -39.47 -1.32
CA ALA A 131 -28.20 -39.81 -1.18
C ALA A 131 -27.52 -39.88 -2.56
N GLY A 132 -26.34 -39.27 -2.67
CA GLY A 132 -25.63 -39.21 -3.95
C GLY A 132 -24.62 -38.07 -4.02
N GLU A 133 -24.06 -37.92 -5.19
CA GLU A 133 -23.06 -36.86 -5.52
C GLU A 133 -23.74 -35.69 -6.23
N TYR A 134 -23.44 -34.48 -5.76
CA TYR A 134 -23.96 -33.23 -6.29
C TYR A 134 -22.82 -32.30 -6.66
N GLU A 135 -22.83 -31.79 -7.89
CA GLU A 135 -21.94 -30.69 -8.28
C GLU A 135 -22.62 -29.35 -7.99
N PHE A 136 -21.89 -28.49 -7.31
CA PHE A 136 -22.35 -27.16 -6.92
C PHE A 136 -21.36 -26.09 -7.42
N ALA A 137 -21.76 -25.29 -8.38
CA ALA A 137 -21.00 -24.12 -8.81
C ALA A 137 -21.14 -22.98 -7.79
N VAL A 138 -20.05 -22.42 -7.35
CA VAL A 138 -20.02 -21.26 -6.43
C VAL A 138 -20.63 -20.02 -7.10
N ASP A 139 -20.37 -19.83 -8.40
CA ASP A 139 -21.03 -18.85 -9.26
C ASP A 139 -21.05 -17.43 -8.66
N GLY A 140 -19.85 -16.92 -8.30
CA GLY A 140 -19.67 -15.58 -7.78
C GLY A 140 -20.12 -15.35 -6.32
N ARG A 141 -20.58 -16.38 -5.61
CA ARG A 141 -21.10 -16.25 -4.24
C ARG A 141 -19.98 -16.10 -3.22
N TYR A 142 -20.08 -15.03 -2.43
CA TYR A 142 -19.23 -14.83 -1.26
C TYR A 142 -19.72 -15.62 -0.06
N TRP A 143 -18.89 -15.72 0.97
CA TRP A 143 -19.14 -16.50 2.19
C TRP A 143 -20.53 -16.36 2.82
N ASN A 144 -21.14 -15.17 2.75
CA ASN A 144 -22.46 -14.91 3.34
C ASN A 144 -23.65 -15.15 2.39
N ASP A 145 -23.39 -15.45 1.12
CA ASP A 145 -24.43 -15.57 0.09
C ASP A 145 -25.02 -17.00 -0.01
N PHE A 146 -24.51 -17.90 0.82
CA PHE A 146 -24.95 -19.29 0.86
C PHE A 146 -25.96 -19.52 1.96
N ASP A 147 -26.94 -20.38 1.69
CA ASP A 147 -27.77 -20.97 2.72
C ASP A 147 -26.96 -22.03 3.49
N ARG A 148 -26.67 -21.74 4.75
CA ARG A 148 -25.79 -22.57 5.59
C ARG A 148 -26.45 -23.86 6.05
N GLU A 149 -27.80 -23.89 6.08
CA GLU A 149 -28.58 -25.01 6.53
C GLU A 149 -28.98 -25.92 5.36
N HIS A 150 -28.83 -25.43 4.13
CA HIS A 150 -29.11 -26.23 2.94
C HIS A 150 -28.12 -27.39 2.81
N PRO A 151 -28.62 -28.65 2.54
CA PRO A 151 -27.79 -29.85 2.57
C PRO A 151 -26.65 -29.85 1.53
N ILE A 152 -26.78 -29.06 0.44
CA ILE A 152 -25.76 -28.94 -0.58
C ILE A 152 -24.96 -27.61 -0.45
N GLU A 153 -25.64 -26.45 -0.28
CA GLU A 153 -24.98 -25.16 -0.23
C GLU A 153 -24.08 -24.99 1.00
N GLY A 154 -24.53 -25.47 2.17
CA GLY A 154 -23.76 -25.36 3.42
C GLY A 154 -22.39 -26.03 3.32
N PRO A 155 -22.31 -27.33 2.94
CA PRO A 155 -21.05 -28.01 2.68
C PRO A 155 -20.25 -27.38 1.53
N ALA A 156 -20.89 -26.99 0.41
CA ALA A 156 -20.23 -26.37 -0.74
C ALA A 156 -19.52 -25.07 -0.33
N ARG A 157 -20.18 -24.25 0.50
CA ARG A 157 -19.57 -23.04 1.10
C ARG A 157 -18.30 -23.37 1.87
N ALA A 158 -18.35 -24.39 2.72
CA ALA A 158 -17.20 -24.77 3.56
C ALA A 158 -16.03 -25.32 2.72
N GLN A 159 -16.34 -25.99 1.61
CA GLN A 159 -15.32 -26.50 0.68
C GLN A 159 -14.72 -25.43 -0.19
N ALA A 160 -15.51 -24.46 -0.68
CA ALA A 160 -15.02 -23.34 -1.47
C ALA A 160 -14.25 -22.34 -0.61
N TRP A 161 -14.88 -21.82 0.44
CA TRP A 161 -14.32 -20.83 1.35
C TRP A 161 -13.66 -21.52 2.55
N THR A 162 -12.58 -22.24 2.26
CA THR A 162 -11.82 -22.95 3.30
C THR A 162 -11.14 -21.98 4.27
N GLY A 163 -10.75 -22.50 5.45
CA GLY A 163 -9.89 -21.76 6.38
C GLY A 163 -8.57 -21.29 5.74
N VAL A 164 -8.03 -22.06 4.79
CA VAL A 164 -6.81 -21.67 4.04
C VAL A 164 -7.09 -20.51 3.12
N ALA A 165 -8.20 -20.53 2.35
CA ALA A 165 -8.57 -19.42 1.48
C ALA A 165 -8.73 -18.11 2.28
N HIS A 166 -9.43 -18.18 3.42
CA HIS A 166 -9.59 -17.03 4.32
C HIS A 166 -8.25 -16.54 4.90
N ALA A 167 -7.37 -17.47 5.30
CA ALA A 167 -6.06 -17.10 5.84
C ALA A 167 -5.19 -16.41 4.79
N LEU A 168 -5.15 -16.93 3.55
CA LEU A 168 -4.41 -16.31 2.44
C LEU A 168 -4.94 -14.91 2.11
N ILE A 169 -6.27 -14.76 2.00
CA ILE A 169 -6.89 -13.45 1.75
C ILE A 169 -6.54 -12.47 2.88
N ALA A 170 -6.58 -12.92 4.14
CA ALA A 170 -6.23 -12.07 5.28
C ALA A 170 -4.73 -11.68 5.28
N GLU A 171 -3.84 -12.62 5.02
CA GLU A 171 -2.39 -12.38 4.93
C GLU A 171 -2.05 -11.38 3.83
N LEU A 172 -2.59 -11.59 2.61
CA LEU A 172 -2.41 -10.71 1.47
C LEU A 172 -3.00 -9.31 1.73
N GLY A 173 -4.16 -9.24 2.40
CA GLY A 173 -4.74 -7.98 2.85
C GLY A 173 -3.86 -7.24 3.84
N VAL A 174 -3.21 -7.92 4.78
CA VAL A 174 -2.21 -7.32 5.70
C VAL A 174 -1.00 -6.83 4.92
N GLY A 175 -0.52 -7.60 3.93
CA GLY A 175 0.56 -7.18 3.01
C GLY A 175 0.23 -5.87 2.31
N THR A 176 -0.97 -5.79 1.72
CA THR A 176 -1.47 -4.57 1.06
C THR A 176 -1.48 -3.35 1.98
N VAL A 177 -2.06 -3.50 3.18
CA VAL A 177 -2.13 -2.40 4.16
C VAL A 177 -0.74 -1.98 4.61
N THR A 178 0.16 -2.94 4.84
CA THR A 178 1.55 -2.67 5.25
C THR A 178 2.30 -1.89 4.16
N ALA A 179 2.26 -2.35 2.90
CA ALA A 179 2.89 -1.68 1.78
C ALA A 179 2.34 -0.26 1.59
N SER A 180 1.01 -0.10 1.62
CA SER A 180 0.34 1.21 1.51
C SER A 180 0.71 2.16 2.65
N ALA A 181 0.81 1.66 3.89
CA ALA A 181 1.22 2.44 5.05
C ALA A 181 2.68 2.92 4.93
N LEU A 182 3.57 2.09 4.40
CA LEU A 182 4.97 2.46 4.14
C LEU A 182 5.06 3.54 3.05
N GLN A 183 4.29 3.45 1.98
CA GLN A 183 4.21 4.48 0.95
C GLN A 183 3.69 5.82 1.52
N LEU A 184 2.63 5.78 2.32
CA LEU A 184 2.11 6.96 3.02
C LEU A 184 3.17 7.55 3.96
N GLY A 185 3.87 6.72 4.70
CA GLY A 185 4.96 7.13 5.58
C GLY A 185 6.09 7.84 4.83
N LEU A 186 6.44 7.37 3.64
CA LEU A 186 7.42 8.02 2.77
C LEU A 186 6.93 9.41 2.32
N GLY A 187 5.66 9.53 1.92
CA GLY A 187 5.03 10.80 1.57
C GLY A 187 5.05 11.80 2.72
N LEU A 188 4.74 11.36 3.95
CA LEU A 188 4.82 12.18 5.16
C LEU A 188 6.26 12.62 5.48
N ALA A 189 7.24 11.72 5.33
CA ALA A 189 8.65 12.06 5.51
C ALA A 189 9.10 13.18 4.55
N ALA A 190 8.72 13.07 3.27
CA ALA A 190 9.00 14.09 2.25
C ALA A 190 8.28 15.41 2.57
N LEU A 191 7.03 15.38 3.01
CA LEU A 191 6.27 16.56 3.42
C LEU A 191 6.96 17.29 4.59
N PHE A 192 7.34 16.55 5.64
CA PHE A 192 8.05 17.14 6.79
C PHE A 192 9.38 17.74 6.39
N ALA A 193 10.16 17.06 5.54
CA ALA A 193 11.42 17.59 5.04
C ALA A 193 11.21 18.90 4.23
N GLY A 194 10.21 18.94 3.34
CA GLY A 194 9.87 20.10 2.53
C GLY A 194 9.39 21.29 3.36
N VAL A 195 8.47 21.09 4.29
CA VAL A 195 7.98 22.10 5.24
C VAL A 195 9.13 22.60 6.11
N GLY A 196 9.96 21.69 6.62
CA GLY A 196 11.12 22.03 7.42
C GLY A 196 12.15 22.88 6.65
N ALA A 197 12.45 22.52 5.41
CA ALA A 197 13.33 23.29 4.54
C ALA A 197 12.76 24.70 4.28
N THR A 198 11.48 24.82 4.04
CA THR A 198 10.80 26.13 3.83
C THR A 198 10.92 27.03 5.05
N PHE A 199 10.64 26.50 6.25
CA PHE A 199 10.77 27.28 7.49
C PHE A 199 12.24 27.64 7.78
N LEU A 200 13.17 26.73 7.54
CA LEU A 200 14.60 26.98 7.76
C LEU A 200 15.12 28.09 6.80
N LEU A 201 14.79 28.03 5.51
CA LEU A 201 15.19 29.03 4.54
C LEU A 201 14.55 30.39 4.82
N THR A 202 13.26 30.41 5.16
CA THR A 202 12.54 31.64 5.53
C THR A 202 13.14 32.26 6.80
N GLY A 203 13.40 31.43 7.82
CA GLY A 203 14.05 31.87 9.05
C GLY A 203 15.46 32.43 8.83
N ALA A 204 16.26 31.75 8.04
CA ALA A 204 17.61 32.22 7.66
C ALA A 204 17.56 33.53 6.87
N GLY A 205 16.62 33.66 5.93
CA GLY A 205 16.39 34.87 5.17
C GLY A 205 16.04 36.09 6.05
N LEU A 206 15.14 35.89 7.03
CA LEU A 206 14.77 36.95 7.98
C LEU A 206 15.94 37.35 8.87
N VAL A 207 16.74 36.41 9.35
CA VAL A 207 17.94 36.69 10.14
C VAL A 207 18.97 37.41 9.30
N TRP A 208 19.17 37.01 8.03
CA TRP A 208 20.10 37.68 7.10
C TRP A 208 19.64 39.08 6.78
N ALA A 209 18.39 39.33 6.43
CA ALA A 209 17.84 40.64 6.10
C ALA A 209 17.87 41.66 7.24
N THR A 210 17.95 41.18 8.49
CA THR A 210 17.99 41.99 9.70
C THR A 210 19.39 42.17 10.27
N ARG A 211 20.46 41.79 9.52
CA ARG A 211 21.83 42.07 9.93
C ARG A 211 22.11 43.55 9.93
N PRO A 212 22.77 44.08 10.97
CA PRO A 212 23.17 45.47 10.94
C PRO A 212 24.16 45.69 9.82
N GLU A 213 23.94 46.77 9.05
CA GLU A 213 24.87 47.22 8.04
C GLU A 213 26.22 47.55 8.74
N LYS A 214 27.31 47.01 8.24
CA LYS A 214 28.64 47.37 8.77
C LYS A 214 28.81 48.87 8.59
N ALA A 215 28.93 49.60 9.70
CA ALA A 215 29.23 51.02 9.64
C ALA A 215 30.48 51.20 8.76
N ALA A 216 30.37 52.03 7.69
CA ALA A 216 31.50 52.39 6.88
C ALA A 216 32.54 53.02 7.79
N VAL A 217 33.77 52.49 7.81
CA VAL A 217 34.89 53.07 8.55
C VAL A 217 35.09 54.46 7.97
N PRO A 218 35.00 55.56 8.77
CA PRO A 218 35.23 56.88 8.25
C PRO A 218 36.68 56.97 7.73
N VAL A 219 36.84 57.24 6.45
CA VAL A 219 38.12 57.55 5.87
C VAL A 219 38.56 58.87 6.49
N LEU A 220 39.56 58.80 7.39
CA LEU A 220 40.23 60.01 7.91
C LEU A 220 40.82 60.73 6.71
N GLN A 221 40.21 61.85 6.27
CA GLN A 221 40.85 62.78 5.39
C GLN A 221 42.09 63.29 6.09
N SER A 222 43.28 62.99 5.52
CA SER A 222 44.54 63.58 5.94
C SER A 222 44.42 65.11 5.71
N ALA A 223 44.46 65.83 6.82
CA ALA A 223 44.55 67.28 6.73
C ALA A 223 45.87 67.63 5.97
N ASP A 224 45.72 68.29 4.84
CA ASP A 224 46.84 68.90 4.10
C ASP A 224 47.48 69.99 5.01
N VAL A 225 48.65 69.68 5.52
CA VAL A 225 49.49 70.67 6.22
C VAL A 225 50.27 71.37 5.13
N THR A 226 49.75 72.48 4.63
CA THR A 226 50.53 73.46 3.89
C THR A 226 51.15 74.44 4.87
N ALA A 227 52.53 74.44 4.98
CA ALA A 227 53.37 75.47 5.60
C ALA A 227 53.59 76.59 4.63
#